data_2f117a6736e5cd84cf31156371bb697e
#
_entry.id   2f117a6736e5cd84cf31156371bb697e
#
_cell.length_a   1.000
_cell.length_b   1.000
_cell.length_c   1.000
_cell.angle_alpha   90.00
_cell.angle_beta   90.00
_cell.angle_gamma   90.00
#
_symmetry.space_group_name_H-M   'P 1'
#
loop_
_entity.id
_entity.type
_entity.pdbx_description
1 polymer ?
#
loop_
_entity_poly.entity_id
_entity_poly.type
_entity_poly.pdbx_seq_one_letter_code
_entity_poly.pdbx_strand_id
1 'polypeptide(L)'
;MKKIAKVLVSIICLVLLAVFTTGCADKVDKKAIRQEQVRIAEYTIQHFENIQKIEFKDFEKNPSTGTWSSHAVINNEIHITYRVNDLSGKSEIGIDSHISVSNGKEIKRKKNNDENESGNSKDAVEVHYWEG
;
A
#
# COMPACT_ATOMS: atom_id res chain seq x y z
N MET A 1 19.95 4.69 -41.46
CA MET A 1 19.44 5.26 -40.24
C MET A 1 18.00 4.85 -39.93
N LYS A 2 17.10 4.91 -40.90
CA LYS A 2 15.69 4.50 -40.68
C LYS A 2 15.55 3.02 -40.34
N LYS A 3 16.40 2.15 -40.84
CA LYS A 3 16.37 0.72 -40.55
C LYS A 3 16.75 0.41 -39.10
N ILE A 4 17.72 1.13 -38.57
CA ILE A 4 18.20 0.96 -37.19
C ILE A 4 17.11 1.39 -36.19
N ALA A 5 16.43 2.50 -36.45
CA ALA A 5 15.34 2.97 -35.60
C ALA A 5 14.18 1.97 -35.56
N LYS A 6 13.81 1.39 -36.68
CA LYS A 6 12.77 0.36 -36.76
C LYS A 6 13.17 -0.91 -36.01
N VAL A 7 14.39 -1.34 -36.11
CA VAL A 7 14.91 -2.51 -35.39
C VAL A 7 14.94 -2.25 -33.91
N LEU A 8 15.38 -1.08 -33.46
CA LEU A 8 15.38 -0.70 -32.04
C LEU A 8 13.98 -0.67 -31.45
N VAL A 9 13.03 -0.07 -32.14
CA VAL A 9 11.64 -0.03 -31.71
C VAL A 9 11.06 -1.43 -31.60
N SER A 10 11.34 -2.29 -32.57
CA SER A 10 10.90 -3.68 -32.58
C SER A 10 11.48 -4.46 -31.39
N ILE A 11 12.77 -4.28 -31.09
CA ILE A 11 13.42 -4.91 -29.94
C ILE A 11 12.81 -4.44 -28.62
N ILE A 12 12.57 -3.15 -28.48
CA ILE A 12 11.95 -2.57 -27.29
C ILE A 12 10.54 -3.14 -27.10
N CYS A 13 9.76 -3.23 -28.16
CA CYS A 13 8.41 -3.83 -28.11
C CYS A 13 8.47 -5.30 -27.70
N LEU A 14 9.41 -6.06 -28.23
CA LEU A 14 9.59 -7.46 -27.87
C LEU A 14 9.98 -7.64 -26.39
N VAL A 15 10.89 -6.82 -25.90
CA VAL A 15 11.28 -6.84 -24.49
C VAL A 15 10.10 -6.50 -23.58
N LEU A 16 9.31 -5.50 -23.94
CA LEU A 16 8.10 -5.13 -23.19
C LEU A 16 7.09 -6.27 -23.20
N LEU A 17 6.87 -6.90 -24.33
CA LEU A 17 5.97 -8.04 -24.43
C LEU A 17 6.47 -9.24 -23.61
N ALA A 18 7.75 -9.51 -23.63
CA ALA A 18 8.35 -10.58 -22.83
C ALA A 18 8.17 -10.34 -21.33
N VAL A 19 8.34 -9.11 -20.89
CA VAL A 19 8.09 -8.72 -19.49
C VAL A 19 6.62 -8.92 -19.12
N PHE A 20 5.69 -8.57 -20.00
CA PHE A 20 4.27 -8.79 -19.77
C PHE A 20 3.88 -10.27 -19.74
N THR A 21 4.49 -11.09 -20.57
CA THR A 21 4.15 -12.52 -20.65
C THR A 21 4.76 -13.35 -19.53
N THR A 22 5.96 -13.03 -19.07
CA THR A 22 6.67 -13.81 -18.06
C THR A 22 6.20 -13.52 -16.64
N GLY A 23 5.60 -12.35 -16.37
CA GLY A 23 5.16 -11.96 -15.04
C GLY A 23 3.66 -11.78 -14.92
N CYS A 24 2.86 -12.39 -15.80
CA CYS A 24 1.44 -12.06 -15.92
C CYS A 24 0.65 -12.30 -14.64
N ALA A 25 0.86 -13.44 -13.96
CA ALA A 25 0.20 -13.75 -12.69
C ALA A 25 0.69 -12.87 -11.55
N ASP A 26 2.00 -12.68 -11.43
CA ASP A 26 2.61 -11.87 -10.39
C ASP A 26 2.28 -10.39 -10.55
N LYS A 27 2.16 -9.92 -11.77
CA LYS A 27 1.85 -8.51 -12.05
C LYS A 27 0.44 -8.12 -11.65
N VAL A 28 -0.53 -9.00 -11.83
CA VAL A 28 -1.91 -8.74 -11.42
C VAL A 28 -1.96 -8.58 -9.91
N ASP A 29 -1.28 -9.46 -9.18
CA ASP A 29 -1.22 -9.39 -7.72
C ASP A 29 -0.49 -8.13 -7.24
N LYS A 30 0.63 -7.78 -7.86
CA LYS A 30 1.39 -6.56 -7.49
C LYS A 30 0.57 -5.29 -7.72
N LYS A 31 -0.15 -5.20 -8.81
CA LYS A 31 -1.01 -4.06 -9.09
C LYS A 31 -2.16 -3.97 -8.08
N ALA A 32 -2.80 -5.08 -7.80
CA ALA A 32 -3.87 -5.14 -6.82
C ALA A 32 -3.36 -4.80 -5.41
N ILE A 33 -2.20 -5.31 -5.03
CA ILE A 33 -1.53 -5.00 -3.77
C ILE A 33 -1.24 -3.51 -3.67
N ARG A 34 -0.74 -2.89 -4.73
CA ARG A 34 -0.48 -1.45 -4.75
C ARG A 34 -1.75 -0.64 -4.58
N GLN A 35 -2.80 -1.01 -5.26
CA GLN A 35 -4.11 -0.35 -5.16
C GLN A 35 -4.68 -0.47 -3.74
N GLU A 36 -4.55 -1.62 -3.11
CA GLU A 36 -4.97 -1.81 -1.72
C GLU A 36 -4.15 -0.97 -0.77
N GLN A 37 -2.84 -0.88 -0.95
CA GLN A 37 -1.99 -0.03 -0.13
C GLN A 37 -2.42 1.44 -0.23
N VAL A 38 -2.70 1.91 -1.43
CA VAL A 38 -3.20 3.29 -1.65
C VAL A 38 -4.51 3.49 -0.91
N ARG A 39 -5.45 2.56 -1.03
CA ARG A 39 -6.74 2.62 -0.33
C ARG A 39 -6.56 2.63 1.19
N ILE A 40 -5.69 1.77 1.71
CA ILE A 40 -5.39 1.68 3.13
C ILE A 40 -4.75 2.98 3.64
N ALA A 41 -3.82 3.56 2.87
CA ALA A 41 -3.18 4.82 3.23
C ALA A 41 -4.21 5.96 3.27
N GLU A 42 -5.09 6.06 2.29
CA GLU A 42 -6.16 7.04 2.28
C GLU A 42 -7.11 6.88 3.47
N TYR A 43 -7.49 5.64 3.77
CA TYR A 43 -8.32 5.32 4.93
C TYR A 43 -7.66 5.81 6.23
N THR A 44 -6.36 5.55 6.39
CA THR A 44 -5.61 5.94 7.57
C THR A 44 -5.56 7.47 7.72
N ILE A 45 -5.29 8.17 6.65
CA ILE A 45 -5.22 9.64 6.65
C ILE A 45 -6.58 10.25 6.99
N GLN A 46 -7.67 9.66 6.52
CA GLN A 46 -9.03 10.15 6.74
C GLN A 46 -9.54 9.90 8.15
N HIS A 47 -9.20 8.77 8.75
CA HIS A 47 -9.80 8.31 10.00
C HIS A 47 -8.93 8.46 11.24
N PHE A 48 -7.65 8.73 11.09
CA PHE A 48 -6.72 8.85 12.22
C PHE A 48 -6.06 10.23 12.23
N GLU A 49 -5.78 10.73 13.43
CA GLU A 49 -5.14 12.04 13.60
C GLU A 49 -3.61 11.93 13.65
N ASN A 50 -2.94 13.04 13.34
CA ASN A 50 -1.48 13.18 13.43
C ASN A 50 -0.68 12.18 12.59
N ILE A 51 -1.19 11.82 11.42
CA ILE A 51 -0.47 10.97 10.48
C ILE A 51 0.46 11.83 9.63
N GLN A 52 1.76 11.60 9.75
CA GLN A 52 2.79 12.32 9.00
C GLN A 52 3.50 11.41 8.01
N LYS A 53 3.65 10.13 8.34
CA LYS A 53 4.33 9.15 7.49
C LYS A 53 3.69 7.78 7.66
N ILE A 54 3.52 7.09 6.55
CA ILE A 54 3.08 5.69 6.50
C ILE A 54 4.12 4.92 5.71
N GLU A 55 4.71 3.88 6.29
CA GLU A 55 5.67 3.03 5.62
C GLU A 55 5.19 1.58 5.66
N PHE A 56 4.80 1.06 4.50
CA PHE A 56 4.39 -0.34 4.37
C PHE A 56 5.62 -1.23 4.29
N LYS A 57 5.69 -2.24 5.15
CA LYS A 57 6.84 -3.15 5.24
C LYS A 57 6.64 -4.44 4.47
N ASP A 58 5.42 -4.91 4.36
CA ASP A 58 5.08 -6.14 3.63
C ASP A 58 3.61 -6.14 3.22
N PHE A 59 3.24 -7.14 2.45
CA PHE A 59 1.85 -7.40 2.09
C PHE A 59 1.73 -8.88 1.75
N GLU A 60 1.14 -9.66 2.65
CA GLU A 60 1.13 -11.11 2.55
C GLU A 60 -0.27 -11.70 2.67
N LYS A 61 -0.48 -12.80 1.97
CA LYS A 61 -1.72 -13.57 2.05
C LYS A 61 -1.54 -14.76 2.98
N ASN A 62 -2.47 -14.93 3.90
CA ASN A 62 -2.53 -16.13 4.71
C ASN A 62 -3.19 -17.24 3.87
N PRO A 63 -2.47 -18.32 3.53
CA PRO A 63 -3.01 -19.38 2.68
C PRO A 63 -4.15 -20.17 3.33
N SER A 64 -4.22 -20.17 4.66
CA SER A 64 -5.26 -20.91 5.38
C SER A 64 -6.59 -20.17 5.41
N THR A 65 -6.58 -18.86 5.56
CA THR A 65 -7.79 -18.05 5.68
C THR A 65 -8.12 -17.22 4.43
N GLY A 66 -7.14 -17.03 3.55
CA GLY A 66 -7.26 -16.16 2.39
C GLY A 66 -7.21 -14.67 2.72
N THR A 67 -6.99 -14.32 3.97
CA THR A 67 -6.89 -12.94 4.43
C THR A 67 -5.51 -12.36 4.10
N TRP A 68 -5.50 -11.12 3.65
CA TRP A 68 -4.27 -10.38 3.39
C TRP A 68 -3.91 -9.51 4.60
N SER A 69 -2.63 -9.43 4.90
CA SER A 69 -2.13 -8.58 5.98
C SER A 69 -0.91 -7.80 5.52
N SER A 70 -0.78 -6.59 6.06
CA SER A 70 0.33 -5.69 5.76
C SER A 70 0.82 -5.06 7.05
N HIS A 71 2.09 -5.21 7.33
CA HIS A 71 2.73 -4.50 8.42
C HIS A 71 3.13 -3.10 7.96
N ALA A 72 2.91 -2.11 8.79
CA ALA A 72 3.27 -0.74 8.49
C ALA A 72 3.81 -0.04 9.74
N VAL A 73 4.62 0.99 9.51
CA VAL A 73 5.13 1.85 10.56
C VAL A 73 4.60 3.26 10.31
N ILE A 74 3.93 3.81 11.31
CA ILE A 74 3.39 5.16 11.26
C ILE A 74 4.32 6.10 12.02
N ASN A 75 4.67 7.21 11.39
CA ASN A 75 5.53 8.25 11.98
C ASN A 75 6.86 7.70 12.53
N ASN A 76 7.42 6.68 11.88
CA ASN A 76 8.68 6.01 12.23
C ASN A 76 8.69 5.29 13.59
N GLU A 77 7.59 5.20 14.31
CA GLU A 77 7.59 4.60 15.65
C GLU A 77 6.38 3.73 15.97
N ILE A 78 5.25 3.92 15.32
CA ILE A 78 4.03 3.19 15.65
C ILE A 78 3.87 2.01 14.70
N HIS A 79 4.00 0.80 15.21
CA HIS A 79 3.87 -0.43 14.44
C HIS A 79 2.43 -0.91 14.43
N ILE A 80 1.88 -1.11 13.25
CA ILE A 80 0.52 -1.59 13.06
C ILE A 80 0.47 -2.69 12.01
N THR A 81 -0.61 -3.46 12.03
CA THR A 81 -0.92 -4.44 10.99
C THR A 81 -2.29 -4.14 10.43
N TYR A 82 -2.36 -3.97 9.11
CA TYR A 82 -3.63 -3.86 8.40
C TYR A 82 -4.07 -5.24 7.93
N ARG A 83 -5.38 -5.47 7.91
CA ARG A 83 -5.98 -6.70 7.39
C ARG A 83 -7.10 -6.39 6.43
N VAL A 84 -7.14 -7.11 5.31
CA VAL A 84 -8.24 -7.07 4.36
C VAL A 84 -8.58 -8.48 3.93
N ASN A 85 -9.86 -8.76 3.69
CA ASN A 85 -10.30 -10.10 3.33
C ASN A 85 -9.93 -10.47 1.88
N ASP A 86 -9.87 -9.47 1.02
CA ASP A 86 -9.52 -9.68 -0.38
C ASP A 86 -8.95 -8.39 -0.98
N LEU A 87 -8.52 -8.45 -2.23
CA LEU A 87 -7.95 -7.31 -2.95
C LEU A 87 -8.95 -6.61 -3.88
N SER A 88 -10.24 -6.71 -3.59
CA SER A 88 -11.28 -6.10 -4.42
C SER A 88 -11.37 -4.57 -4.31
N GLY A 89 -10.77 -4.01 -3.26
CA GLY A 89 -10.92 -2.60 -2.94
C GLY A 89 -12.19 -2.28 -2.15
N LYS A 90 -12.98 -3.29 -1.82
CA LYS A 90 -14.26 -3.14 -1.10
C LYS A 90 -14.24 -3.81 0.27
N SER A 91 -13.23 -4.61 0.56
CA SER A 91 -13.09 -5.28 1.84
C SER A 91 -12.91 -4.27 2.98
N GLU A 92 -13.48 -4.58 4.13
CA GLU A 92 -13.27 -3.80 5.33
C GLU A 92 -11.81 -3.85 5.77
N ILE A 93 -11.26 -2.73 6.20
CA ILE A 93 -9.88 -2.61 6.66
C ILE A 93 -9.85 -2.78 8.17
N GLY A 94 -9.21 -3.86 8.64
CA GLY A 94 -8.91 -4.06 10.05
C GLY A 94 -7.54 -3.50 10.40
N ILE A 95 -7.40 -2.96 11.59
CA ILE A 95 -6.13 -2.41 12.08
C ILE A 95 -5.84 -2.95 13.46
N ASP A 96 -4.65 -3.53 13.64
CA ASP A 96 -4.14 -3.98 14.93
C ASP A 96 -2.91 -3.16 15.29
N SER A 97 -2.91 -2.56 16.47
CA SER A 97 -1.77 -1.80 16.98
C SER A 97 -0.86 -2.68 17.84
N HIS A 98 0.44 -2.58 17.60
CA HIS A 98 1.45 -3.32 18.35
C HIS A 98 2.13 -2.39 19.37
N ILE A 99 1.44 -2.14 20.47
CA ILE A 99 1.82 -1.14 21.47
C ILE A 99 3.19 -1.45 22.10
N SER A 100 3.49 -2.73 22.35
CA SER A 100 4.72 -3.14 23.02
C SER A 100 5.99 -2.79 22.22
N VAL A 101 5.92 -2.85 20.89
CA VAL A 101 7.04 -2.50 20.01
C VAL A 101 7.00 -1.06 19.53
N SER A 102 5.98 -0.32 19.94
CA SER A 102 5.75 1.08 19.55
C SER A 102 5.99 2.05 20.72
N ASN A 103 6.75 1.65 21.71
CA ASN A 103 7.04 2.46 22.91
C ASN A 103 5.77 2.94 23.64
N GLY A 104 4.72 2.10 23.64
CA GLY A 104 3.44 2.44 24.25
C GLY A 104 2.57 3.35 23.41
N LYS A 105 2.96 3.68 22.20
CA LYS A 105 2.20 4.56 21.31
C LYS A 105 1.26 3.80 20.39
N GLU A 106 0.15 4.43 20.07
CA GLU A 106 -0.82 3.91 19.11
C GLU A 106 -1.40 5.05 18.28
N ILE A 107 -1.95 4.72 17.12
CA ILE A 107 -2.67 5.71 16.31
C ILE A 107 -4.04 5.97 16.94
N LYS A 108 -4.48 7.23 16.90
CA LYS A 108 -5.74 7.65 17.48
C LYS A 108 -6.74 8.04 16.40
N ARG A 109 -7.96 7.54 16.51
CA ARG A 109 -9.04 7.93 15.62
C ARG A 109 -9.43 9.39 15.86
N LYS A 110 -9.83 10.07 14.79
CA LYS A 110 -10.40 11.42 14.88
C LYS A 110 -11.66 11.38 15.73
N LYS A 111 -11.80 12.32 16.65
CA LYS A 111 -12.90 12.34 17.60
C LYS A 111 -14.26 12.70 16.98
N ASN A 112 -14.24 13.52 15.96
CA ASN A 112 -15.42 13.88 15.18
C ASN A 112 -15.13 13.57 13.73
N ASN A 113 -16.15 13.23 12.95
CA ASN A 113 -15.99 12.99 11.51
C ASN A 113 -15.55 14.26 10.74
N ASP A 114 -14.94 15.21 11.42
CA ASP A 114 -14.39 16.40 10.82
C ASP A 114 -13.08 16.06 10.13
N GLU A 115 -13.22 15.66 8.89
CA GLU A 115 -12.08 15.38 7.99
C GLU A 115 -11.15 16.58 7.84
N ASN A 116 -11.60 17.77 8.27
CA ASN A 116 -10.89 19.03 8.06
C ASN A 116 -10.08 19.52 9.26
N GLU A 117 -10.24 18.97 10.46
CA GLU A 117 -9.61 19.51 11.66
C GLU A 117 -8.33 18.83 12.12
N SER A 118 -7.95 17.71 11.52
CA SER A 118 -6.82 16.93 12.03
C SER A 118 -5.46 17.37 11.53
N GLY A 119 -5.39 18.33 10.62
CA GLY A 119 -4.13 18.74 10.02
C GLY A 119 -3.51 17.71 9.08
N ASN A 120 -4.14 16.57 8.89
CA ASN A 120 -3.69 15.58 7.91
C ASN A 120 -4.15 16.01 6.52
N SER A 121 -3.21 16.31 5.66
CA SER A 121 -3.48 16.49 4.24
C SER A 121 -2.90 15.31 3.50
N LYS A 122 -3.66 14.76 2.55
CA LYS A 122 -3.17 13.68 1.68
C LYS A 122 -1.84 14.05 1.03
N ASP A 123 -1.66 15.31 0.68
CA ASP A 123 -0.44 15.82 0.04
C ASP A 123 0.70 16.04 1.04
N ALA A 124 0.39 16.18 2.34
CA ALA A 124 1.36 16.40 3.39
C ALA A 124 1.86 15.12 4.05
N VAL A 125 1.21 13.98 3.79
CA VAL A 125 1.61 12.70 4.36
C VAL A 125 2.56 11.98 3.41
N GLU A 126 3.72 11.60 3.93
CA GLU A 126 4.69 10.79 3.19
C GLU A 126 4.26 9.32 3.24
N VAL A 127 4.11 8.68 2.09
CA VAL A 127 3.72 7.28 2.02
C VAL A 127 4.76 6.49 1.24
N HIS A 128 5.31 5.47 1.88
CA HIS A 128 6.24 4.53 1.28
C HIS A 128 5.54 3.19 1.07
N TYR A 129 5.31 2.83 -0.17
CA TYR A 129 4.64 1.58 -0.52
C TYR A 129 5.62 0.42 -0.59
N TRP A 130 5.14 -0.75 -0.21
CA TRP A 130 5.90 -1.98 -0.37
C TRP A 130 5.82 -2.45 -1.82
N GLU A 131 6.95 -2.81 -2.40
CA GLU A 131 7.06 -3.20 -3.81
C GLU A 131 7.46 -4.67 -4.03
N GLY A 132 7.58 -5.43 -2.97
CA GLY A 132 7.90 -6.85 -3.04
C GLY A 132 9.32 -7.22 -2.61
#